data_308244f02122f593a6c5cf1b58810bd9
#
_entry.id   308244f02122f593a6c5cf1b58810bd9
#
_cell.length_a   1.000
_cell.length_b   1.000
_cell.length_c   1.000
_cell.angle_alpha   90.00
_cell.angle_beta   90.00
_cell.angle_gamma   90.00
#
_symmetry.space_group_name_H-M   'P 1'
#
loop_
_entity.id
_entity.type
_entity.pdbx_description
1 polymer ?
#
loop_
_entity_poly.entity_id
_entity_poly.type
_entity_poly.pdbx_seq_one_letter_code
_entity_poly.pdbx_strand_id
1 'polypeptide(L)'
;MKVNEIKSWIPEMERLKVSEVARSPRGFLTYYLENDGKLNEYWSSKRNSFISRTFAAFKKKPTYRRALALIAWAFMPATIKTLKDLKLIHTIKTGKL
;
A
#
# COMPACT_ATOMS: atom_id res chain seq x y z
N MET A 1 -8.00 1.01 -7.14
CA MET A 1 -8.43 -0.13 -6.31
C MET A 1 -9.77 0.16 -5.65
N LYS A 2 -10.58 -0.85 -5.52
CA LYS A 2 -11.84 -0.74 -4.80
C LYS A 2 -11.57 -0.63 -3.29
N VAL A 3 -12.43 0.13 -2.61
CA VAL A 3 -12.29 0.36 -1.16
C VAL A 3 -12.21 -0.96 -0.37
N ASN A 4 -13.07 -1.92 -0.69
CA ASN A 4 -13.08 -3.21 0.03
C ASN A 4 -11.79 -4.01 -0.16
N GLU A 5 -11.17 -3.91 -1.33
CA GLU A 5 -9.88 -4.55 -1.58
C GLU A 5 -8.80 -3.98 -0.67
N ILE A 6 -8.75 -2.63 -0.59
CA ILE A 6 -7.76 -1.96 0.27
C ILE A 6 -7.98 -2.33 1.73
N LYS A 7 -9.23 -2.32 2.18
CA LYS A 7 -9.58 -2.67 3.57
C LYS A 7 -9.05 -4.05 3.97
N SER A 8 -9.03 -5.00 3.03
CA SER A 8 -8.54 -6.35 3.31
C SER A 8 -7.04 -6.39 3.59
N TRP A 9 -6.29 -5.36 3.17
CA TRP A 9 -4.84 -5.29 3.39
C TRP A 9 -4.45 -4.48 4.62
N ILE A 10 -5.37 -3.71 5.21
CA ILE A 10 -5.08 -2.87 6.37
C ILE A 10 -4.51 -3.66 7.55
N PRO A 11 -5.03 -4.84 7.92
CA PRO A 11 -4.44 -5.62 9.01
C PRO A 11 -2.95 -5.91 8.82
N GLU A 12 -2.53 -6.18 7.58
CA GLU A 12 -1.11 -6.42 7.30
C GLU A 12 -0.28 -5.13 7.42
N MET A 13 -0.84 -4.00 6.98
CA MET A 13 -0.19 -2.71 7.16
C MET A 13 0.01 -2.39 8.65
N GLU A 14 -1.00 -2.66 9.46
CA GLU A 14 -0.94 -2.44 10.90
C GLU A 14 0.09 -3.38 11.56
N ARG A 15 0.07 -4.65 11.20
CA ARG A 15 0.99 -5.65 11.73
C ARG A 15 2.44 -5.28 11.46
N LEU A 16 2.74 -4.79 10.27
CA LEU A 16 4.11 -4.44 9.85
C LEU A 16 4.44 -2.97 10.01
N LYS A 17 3.52 -2.17 10.53
CA LYS A 17 3.68 -0.72 10.72
C LYS A 17 4.05 0.00 9.43
N VAL A 18 3.36 -0.34 8.35
CA VAL A 18 3.56 0.27 7.04
C VAL A 18 2.56 1.40 6.84
N SER A 19 3.03 2.51 6.27
CA SER A 19 2.18 3.64 5.87
C SER A 19 1.33 4.21 7.02
N GLU A 20 1.91 4.37 8.18
CA GLU A 20 1.20 4.90 9.36
C GLU A 20 0.66 6.30 9.11
N VAL A 21 1.41 7.15 8.39
CA VAL A 21 0.96 8.51 8.05
C VAL A 21 -0.25 8.47 7.12
N ALA A 22 -0.23 7.63 6.09
CA ALA A 22 -1.36 7.50 5.16
C ALA A 22 -2.62 6.99 5.87
N ARG A 23 -2.47 6.18 6.91
CA ARG A 23 -3.57 5.64 7.72
C ARG A 23 -4.00 6.55 8.88
N SER A 24 -3.28 7.65 9.10
CA SER A 24 -3.62 8.61 10.15
C SER A 24 -4.92 9.36 9.81
N PRO A 25 -5.55 10.06 10.79
CA PRO A 25 -6.81 10.78 10.53
C PRO A 25 -6.76 11.78 9.38
N ARG A 26 -5.58 12.35 9.08
CA ARG A 26 -5.40 13.30 7.98
C ARG A 26 -4.65 12.72 6.79
N GLY A 27 -4.45 11.39 6.77
CA GLY A 27 -3.69 10.74 5.74
C GLY A 27 -4.49 10.43 4.48
N PHE A 28 -3.78 10.07 3.42
CA PHE A 28 -4.37 9.74 2.12
C PHE A 28 -5.38 8.59 2.21
N LEU A 29 -5.02 7.50 2.87
CA LEU A 29 -5.88 6.31 2.91
C LEU A 29 -7.19 6.59 3.64
N THR A 30 -7.13 7.32 4.74
CA THR A 30 -8.32 7.74 5.48
C THR A 30 -9.25 8.55 4.58
N TYR A 31 -8.68 9.54 3.86
CA TYR A 31 -9.47 10.33 2.91
C TYR A 31 -10.09 9.46 1.82
N TYR A 32 -9.29 8.57 1.23
CA TYR A 32 -9.75 7.68 0.16
C TYR A 32 -10.93 6.82 0.61
N LEU A 33 -10.83 6.22 1.79
CA LEU A 33 -11.90 5.36 2.34
C LEU A 33 -13.15 6.16 2.69
N GLU A 34 -13.00 7.34 3.26
CA GLU A 34 -14.13 8.19 3.64
C GLU A 34 -14.89 8.76 2.44
N ASN A 35 -14.22 8.90 1.30
CA ASN A 35 -14.79 9.45 0.08
C ASN A 35 -15.08 8.39 -0.99
N ASP A 36 -15.16 7.14 -0.59
CA ASP A 36 -15.47 6.00 -1.47
C ASP A 36 -14.57 5.95 -2.71
N GLY A 37 -13.28 6.24 -2.51
CA GLY A 37 -12.29 6.19 -3.57
C GLY A 37 -12.23 7.41 -4.46
N LYS A 38 -13.01 8.46 -4.17
CA LYS A 38 -12.99 9.70 -4.95
C LYS A 38 -11.93 10.64 -4.41
N LEU A 39 -11.10 11.19 -5.29
CA LEU A 39 -9.99 12.07 -4.92
C LEU A 39 -10.21 13.48 -5.48
N ASN A 40 -9.83 14.50 -4.69
CA ASN A 40 -9.71 15.86 -5.19
C ASN A 40 -8.35 16.03 -5.89
N GLU A 41 -8.10 17.19 -6.49
CA GLU A 41 -6.86 17.47 -7.21
C GLU A 41 -5.62 17.35 -6.33
N TYR A 42 -5.71 17.84 -5.09
CA TYR A 42 -4.60 17.78 -4.14
C TYR A 42 -4.15 16.33 -3.90
N TRP A 43 -5.10 15.45 -3.56
CA TRP A 43 -4.77 14.05 -3.28
C TRP A 43 -4.43 13.26 -4.54
N SER A 44 -5.04 13.57 -5.68
CA SER A 44 -4.68 12.96 -6.97
C SER A 44 -3.23 13.25 -7.33
N SER A 45 -2.82 14.50 -7.17
CA SER A 45 -1.45 14.92 -7.46
C SER A 45 -0.45 14.24 -6.52
N LYS A 46 -0.74 14.23 -5.23
CA LYS A 46 0.11 13.54 -4.24
C LYS A 46 0.22 12.05 -4.50
N ARG A 47 -0.89 11.42 -4.84
CA ARG A 47 -0.93 10.00 -5.17
C ARG A 47 -0.05 9.69 -6.39
N ASN A 48 -0.18 10.47 -7.44
CA ASN A 48 0.62 10.28 -8.65
C ASN A 48 2.12 10.39 -8.35
N SER A 49 2.52 11.39 -7.57
CA SER A 49 3.92 11.57 -7.18
C SER A 49 4.44 10.41 -6.34
N PHE A 50 3.65 9.96 -5.37
CA PHE A 50 4.02 8.83 -4.51
C PHE A 50 4.19 7.55 -5.33
N ILE A 51 3.21 7.24 -6.18
CA ILE A 51 3.24 6.02 -7.00
C ILE A 51 4.43 6.04 -7.95
N SER A 52 4.68 7.16 -8.62
CA SER A 52 5.83 7.29 -9.53
C SER A 52 7.14 6.87 -8.87
N ARG A 53 7.41 7.43 -7.69
CA ARG A 53 8.66 7.12 -6.97
C ARG A 53 8.67 5.70 -6.40
N THR A 54 7.60 5.33 -5.72
CA THR A 54 7.54 4.07 -4.97
C THR A 54 7.43 2.87 -5.90
N PHE A 55 6.68 2.98 -6.98
CA PHE A 55 6.58 1.88 -7.94
C PHE A 55 7.89 1.66 -8.71
N ALA A 56 8.62 2.73 -9.02
CA ALA A 56 9.94 2.61 -9.61
C ALA A 56 10.89 1.84 -8.67
N ALA A 57 10.87 2.18 -7.39
CA ALA A 57 11.66 1.46 -6.38
C ALA A 57 11.22 0.00 -6.24
N PHE A 58 9.91 -0.25 -6.26
CA PHE A 58 9.35 -1.60 -6.19
C PHE A 58 9.81 -2.46 -7.36
N LYS A 59 9.79 -1.91 -8.58
CA LYS A 59 10.22 -2.67 -9.77
C LYS A 59 11.70 -3.04 -9.71
N LYS A 60 12.53 -2.16 -9.15
CA LYS A 60 13.97 -2.43 -8.99
C LYS A 60 14.24 -3.49 -7.92
N LYS A 61 13.54 -3.42 -6.81
CA LYS A 61 13.68 -4.37 -5.71
C LYS A 61 12.32 -4.62 -5.05
N PRO A 62 11.55 -5.57 -5.56
CA PRO A 62 10.25 -5.89 -4.99
C PRO A 62 10.38 -6.40 -3.55
N THR A 63 9.64 -5.80 -2.64
CA THR A 63 9.51 -6.26 -1.26
C THR A 63 8.06 -6.20 -0.84
N TYR A 64 7.69 -7.01 0.16
CA TYR A 64 6.34 -7.01 0.68
C TYR A 64 5.96 -5.65 1.28
N ARG A 65 6.89 -5.02 2.02
CA ARG A 65 6.65 -3.69 2.60
C ARG A 65 6.39 -2.63 1.54
N ARG A 66 7.16 -2.64 0.44
CA ARG A 66 6.94 -1.71 -0.68
C ARG A 66 5.60 -1.95 -1.36
N ALA A 67 5.22 -3.23 -1.51
CA ALA A 67 3.91 -3.58 -2.05
C ALA A 67 2.78 -3.03 -1.18
N LEU A 68 2.86 -3.23 0.14
CA LEU A 68 1.85 -2.71 1.07
C LEU A 68 1.78 -1.18 1.05
N ALA A 69 2.92 -0.50 0.93
CA ALA A 69 2.95 0.96 0.83
C ALA A 69 2.20 1.45 -0.41
N LEU A 70 2.35 0.76 -1.54
CA LEU A 70 1.61 1.10 -2.76
C LEU A 70 0.12 0.83 -2.62
N ILE A 71 -0.25 -0.28 -2.00
CA ILE A 71 -1.66 -0.60 -1.74
C ILE A 71 -2.30 0.44 -0.83
N ALA A 72 -1.56 0.94 0.17
CA ALA A 72 -2.03 2.01 1.04
C ALA A 72 -2.33 3.32 0.28
N TRP A 73 -1.75 3.49 -0.91
CA TRP A 73 -2.05 4.60 -1.82
C TRP A 73 -2.95 4.18 -2.97
N ALA A 74 -3.75 3.13 -2.75
CA ALA A 74 -4.75 2.65 -3.69
C ALA A 74 -4.17 2.19 -5.03
N PHE A 75 -2.99 1.59 -5.01
CA PHE A 75 -2.33 1.08 -6.21
C PHE A 75 -1.91 -0.37 -5.99
N MET A 76 -2.41 -1.28 -6.83
CA MET A 76 -2.06 -2.69 -6.77
C MET A 76 -0.80 -2.93 -7.62
N PRO A 77 0.36 -3.21 -7.00
CA PRO A 77 1.63 -3.26 -7.73
C PRO A 77 1.88 -4.57 -8.47
N ALA A 78 1.15 -5.63 -8.14
CA ALA A 78 1.40 -6.96 -8.69
C ALA A 78 0.17 -7.86 -8.49
N THR A 79 0.25 -9.11 -8.94
CA THR A 79 -0.82 -10.09 -8.74
C THR A 79 -0.87 -10.56 -7.29
N ILE A 80 -2.01 -11.11 -6.88
CA ILE A 80 -2.19 -11.69 -5.54
C ILE A 80 -1.15 -12.79 -5.30
N LYS A 81 -0.87 -13.61 -6.31
CA LYS A 81 0.15 -14.66 -6.19
C LYS A 81 1.52 -14.08 -5.87
N THR A 82 1.92 -13.03 -6.60
CA THR A 82 3.20 -12.35 -6.36
C THR A 82 3.25 -11.75 -4.95
N LEU A 83 2.15 -11.14 -4.49
CA LEU A 83 2.09 -10.59 -3.14
C LEU A 83 2.25 -11.66 -2.07
N LYS A 84 1.65 -12.83 -2.27
CA LYS A 84 1.82 -13.97 -1.35
C LYS A 84 3.26 -14.47 -1.30
N ASP A 85 3.92 -14.53 -2.46
CA ASP A 85 5.32 -14.89 -2.56
C ASP A 85 6.22 -13.89 -1.83
N LEU A 86 5.95 -12.59 -2.01
CA LEU A 86 6.70 -11.53 -1.32
C LEU A 86 6.47 -11.59 0.19
N LYS A 87 5.27 -11.90 0.63
CA LYS A 87 4.97 -12.08 2.06
C LYS A 87 5.77 -13.23 2.64
N LEU A 88 5.85 -14.35 1.93
CA LEU A 88 6.60 -15.50 2.38
C LEU A 88 8.09 -15.18 2.50
N ILE A 89 8.66 -14.53 1.49
CA ILE A 89 10.06 -14.09 1.51
C ILE A 89 10.32 -13.15 2.69
N HIS A 90 9.44 -12.19 2.93
CA HIS A 90 9.53 -11.26 4.04
C HIS A 90 9.53 -12.00 5.39
N THR A 91 8.61 -12.94 5.54
CA THR A 91 8.49 -13.76 6.76
C THR A 91 9.77 -14.55 7.04
N ILE A 92 10.33 -15.17 6.00
CA ILE A 92 11.58 -15.92 6.11
C ILE A 92 12.73 -15.01 6.53
N LYS A 93 12.88 -13.86 5.87
CA LYS A 93 13.98 -12.91 6.12
C LYS A 93 13.92 -12.29 7.51
N THR A 94 12.72 -12.03 8.02
CA THR A 94 12.55 -11.38 9.33
C THR A 94 12.41 -12.38 10.47
N GLY A 95 12.26 -13.67 10.17
CA GLY A 95 12.04 -14.72 11.17
C GLY A 95 10.68 -14.65 11.84
N LYS A 96 9.73 -13.91 11.28
CA LYS A 96 8.37 -13.76 11.82
C LYS A 96 7.41 -14.64 11.04
N LEU A 97 7.13 -15.77 11.60
CA LEU A 97 6.18 -16.73 11.02
C LEU A 97 4.74 -16.43 11.40
#